data_0919c794b8eda2123eefad0ec01a6683
#
_entry.id   0919c794b8eda2123eefad0ec01a6683
#
_cell.length_a   1.000
_cell.length_b   1.000
_cell.length_c   1.000
_cell.angle_alpha   90.00
_cell.angle_beta   90.00
_cell.angle_gamma   90.00
#
_symmetry.space_group_name_H-M   'P 1'
#
loop_
_entity.id
_entity.type
_entity.pdbx_description
1 polymer ?
#
loop_
_entity_poly.entity_id
_entity_poly.type
_entity_poly.pdbx_seq_one_letter_code
_entity_poly.pdbx_strand_id
1 'polypeptide(L)'
;MALGIVATLQIKPDQISHFETHFLKLAEVVLTEEPGCRLYALHRSRAAENTYVVLEQYDDEAAFALHGKYEAFKTANVPLKDCLAGPPTVELLDGVEASSTSTTEEAL
;
A
#
# COMPACT_ATOMS: atom_id res chain seq x y z
N MET A 1 -7.48 -16.48 4.17
CA MET A 1 -6.23 -16.00 4.77
C MET A 1 -5.89 -14.66 4.18
N ALA A 2 -5.58 -13.70 5.02
CA ALA A 2 -5.25 -12.36 4.56
C ALA A 2 -3.95 -12.37 3.75
N LEU A 3 -3.84 -11.44 2.82
CA LEU A 3 -2.63 -11.24 2.04
C LEU A 3 -2.05 -9.89 2.40
N GLY A 4 -0.79 -9.89 2.84
CA GLY A 4 -0.06 -8.66 3.14
C GLY A 4 0.88 -8.32 2.00
N ILE A 5 1.11 -7.03 1.80
CA ILE A 5 2.01 -6.55 0.75
C ILE A 5 2.93 -5.49 1.32
N VAL A 6 4.20 -5.59 0.97
CA VAL A 6 5.19 -4.55 1.26
C VAL A 6 5.70 -4.06 -0.08
N ALA A 7 5.31 -2.85 -0.46
CA ALA A 7 5.74 -2.26 -1.72
C ALA A 7 6.75 -1.14 -1.43
N THR A 8 7.95 -1.27 -1.95
CA THR A 8 9.00 -0.27 -1.74
C THR A 8 9.17 0.54 -3.02
N LEU A 9 9.10 1.86 -2.87
CA LEU A 9 9.11 2.79 -3.99
C LEU A 9 10.26 3.76 -3.85
N GLN A 10 10.98 3.97 -4.95
CA GLN A 10 12.02 5.00 -5.03
C GLN A 10 11.42 6.18 -5.77
N ILE A 11 11.43 7.36 -5.15
CA ILE A 11 10.78 8.54 -5.72
C ILE A 11 11.83 9.53 -6.19
N LYS A 12 11.59 10.16 -7.34
CA LYS A 12 12.48 11.20 -7.85
C LYS A 12 12.57 12.35 -6.84
N PRO A 13 13.78 12.86 -6.57
CA PRO A 13 13.95 13.88 -5.53
C PRO A 13 13.10 15.13 -5.71
N ASP A 14 12.82 15.51 -6.94
CA ASP A 14 12.01 16.71 -7.22
C ASP A 14 10.52 16.42 -7.25
N GLN A 15 10.10 15.18 -6.98
CA GLN A 15 8.69 14.79 -7.02
C GLN A 15 8.14 14.39 -5.65
N ILE A 16 8.89 14.61 -4.59
CA ILE A 16 8.50 14.15 -3.25
C ILE A 16 7.15 14.74 -2.81
N SER A 17 6.98 16.06 -2.88
CA SER A 17 5.74 16.68 -2.46
C SER A 17 4.56 16.25 -3.32
N HIS A 18 4.77 16.20 -4.62
CA HIS A 18 3.75 15.77 -5.56
C HIS A 18 3.34 14.33 -5.27
N PHE A 19 4.34 13.46 -5.04
CA PHE A 19 4.09 12.06 -4.73
C PHE A 19 3.26 11.93 -3.45
N GLU A 20 3.69 12.57 -2.37
CA GLU A 20 2.98 12.42 -1.09
C GLU A 20 1.54 12.92 -1.20
N THR A 21 1.34 14.08 -1.82
CA THR A 21 0.00 14.63 -1.97
C THR A 21 -0.92 13.68 -2.73
N HIS A 22 -0.45 13.19 -3.86
CA HIS A 22 -1.29 12.34 -4.70
C HIS A 22 -1.42 10.92 -4.18
N PHE A 23 -0.40 10.41 -3.48
CA PHE A 23 -0.51 9.08 -2.89
C PHE A 23 -1.52 9.07 -1.75
N LEU A 24 -1.59 10.13 -0.95
CA LEU A 24 -2.58 10.19 0.13
C LEU A 24 -4.00 10.19 -0.44
N LYS A 25 -4.20 10.84 -1.58
CA LYS A 25 -5.50 10.78 -2.27
C LYS A 25 -5.78 9.38 -2.80
N LEU A 26 -4.77 8.73 -3.34
CA LEU A 26 -4.90 7.35 -3.82
C LEU A 26 -5.28 6.43 -2.68
N ALA A 27 -4.61 6.56 -1.54
CA ALA A 27 -4.89 5.71 -0.38
C ALA A 27 -6.34 5.87 0.08
N GLU A 28 -6.84 7.10 0.09
CA GLU A 28 -8.23 7.36 0.46
C GLU A 28 -9.18 6.68 -0.51
N VAL A 29 -8.91 6.76 -1.80
CA VAL A 29 -9.72 6.12 -2.83
C VAL A 29 -9.72 4.60 -2.62
N VAL A 30 -8.56 4.00 -2.42
CA VAL A 30 -8.45 2.56 -2.22
C VAL A 30 -9.26 2.12 -1.02
N LEU A 31 -9.09 2.80 0.11
CA LEU A 31 -9.78 2.40 1.34
C LEU A 31 -11.29 2.64 1.27
N THR A 32 -11.74 3.54 0.42
CA THR A 32 -13.15 3.82 0.26
C THR A 32 -13.81 2.89 -0.75
N GLU A 33 -13.12 2.63 -1.88
CA GLU A 33 -13.71 1.94 -3.01
C GLU A 33 -13.48 0.43 -3.03
N GLU A 34 -12.48 -0.06 -2.33
CA GLU A 34 -12.11 -1.48 -2.39
C GLU A 34 -12.47 -2.17 -1.08
N PRO A 35 -13.62 -2.83 -1.02
CA PRO A 35 -14.09 -3.41 0.25
C PRO A 35 -13.16 -4.49 0.81
N GLY A 36 -12.39 -5.15 -0.04
CA GLY A 36 -11.45 -6.17 0.43
C GLY A 36 -10.11 -5.64 0.89
N CYS A 37 -9.88 -4.34 0.84
CA CYS A 37 -8.62 -3.76 1.28
C CYS A 37 -8.75 -3.31 2.73
N ARG A 38 -7.93 -3.90 3.61
CA ARG A 38 -7.97 -3.60 5.04
C ARG A 38 -6.98 -2.53 5.45
N LEU A 39 -5.88 -2.41 4.71
CA LEU A 39 -4.80 -1.49 5.05
C LEU A 39 -4.14 -1.03 3.77
N TYR A 40 -3.87 0.27 3.67
CA TYR A 40 -3.15 0.83 2.52
C TYR A 40 -2.45 2.09 3.03
N ALA A 41 -1.26 1.91 3.59
CA ALA A 41 -0.61 2.96 4.38
C ALA A 41 0.77 3.28 3.86
N LEU A 42 1.01 4.55 3.60
CA LEU A 42 2.29 5.04 3.11
C LEU A 42 3.22 5.36 4.27
N HIS A 43 4.45 4.91 4.15
CA HIS A 43 5.50 5.19 5.15
C HIS A 43 6.74 5.69 4.43
N ARG A 44 7.43 6.62 5.09
CA ARG A 44 8.71 7.13 4.59
C ARG A 44 9.83 6.35 5.27
N SER A 45 10.80 5.88 4.51
CA SER A 45 11.94 5.19 5.08
C SER A 45 12.78 6.15 5.93
N ARG A 46 13.25 5.68 7.07
CA ARG A 46 14.21 6.42 7.88
C ARG A 46 15.64 6.13 7.47
N ALA A 47 15.86 5.02 6.74
CA ALA A 47 17.20 4.56 6.40
C ALA A 47 17.66 5.03 5.03
N ALA A 48 16.75 5.22 4.10
CA ALA A 48 17.10 5.53 2.72
C ALA A 48 16.30 6.75 2.24
N GLU A 49 17.01 7.71 1.64
CA GLU A 49 16.37 8.92 1.13
C GLU A 49 15.42 8.63 0.00
N ASN A 50 14.38 9.42 -0.14
CA ASN A 50 13.44 9.36 -1.24
C ASN A 50 12.82 7.99 -1.43
N THR A 51 12.77 7.21 -0.36
CA THR A 51 12.28 5.85 -0.38
C THR A 51 11.04 5.74 0.50
N TYR A 52 10.00 5.15 -0.06
CA TYR A 52 8.73 4.97 0.62
C TYR A 52 8.35 3.50 0.62
N VAL A 53 7.61 3.11 1.64
CA VAL A 53 7.09 1.75 1.77
C VAL A 53 5.59 1.84 1.97
N VAL A 54 4.84 1.14 1.13
CA VAL A 54 3.40 1.02 1.29
C VAL A 54 3.15 -0.32 1.96
N LEU A 55 2.47 -0.28 3.09
CA LEU A 55 2.02 -1.50 3.76
C LEU A 55 0.57 -1.70 3.38
N GLU A 56 0.25 -2.88 2.83
CA GLU A 56 -1.08 -3.17 2.34
C GLU A 56 -1.56 -4.49 2.91
N GLN A 57 -2.85 -4.60 3.13
CA GLN A 57 -3.45 -5.88 3.51
C GLN A 57 -4.80 -6.03 2.84
N TYR A 58 -5.03 -7.19 2.27
CA TYR A 58 -6.29 -7.54 1.61
C TYR A 58 -6.90 -8.76 2.29
N ASP A 59 -8.20 -8.91 2.16
CA ASP A 59 -8.91 -10.05 2.76
C ASP A 59 -8.35 -11.39 2.27
N ASP A 60 -8.00 -11.44 0.98
CA ASP A 60 -7.49 -12.64 0.34
C ASP A 60 -6.87 -12.28 -1.00
N GLU A 61 -6.40 -13.28 -1.71
CA GLU A 61 -5.77 -13.06 -3.02
C GLU A 61 -6.76 -12.55 -4.05
N ALA A 62 -8.01 -12.94 -3.93
CA ALA A 62 -9.03 -12.47 -4.88
C ALA A 62 -9.24 -10.96 -4.74
N ALA A 63 -9.26 -10.46 -3.51
CA ALA A 63 -9.39 -9.02 -3.28
C ALA A 63 -8.19 -8.26 -3.84
N PHE A 64 -6.99 -8.79 -3.67
CA PHE A 64 -5.79 -8.18 -4.24
C PHE A 64 -5.83 -8.21 -5.77
N ALA A 65 -6.31 -9.29 -6.35
CA ALA A 65 -6.40 -9.40 -7.81
C ALA A 65 -7.32 -8.34 -8.40
N LEU A 66 -8.32 -7.89 -7.64
CA LEU A 66 -9.22 -6.84 -8.09
C LEU A 66 -8.62 -5.44 -7.95
N HIS A 67 -7.63 -5.26 -7.08
CA HIS A 67 -7.09 -3.94 -6.75
C HIS A 67 -6.74 -3.13 -7.98
N GLY A 68 -5.94 -3.66 -8.88
CA GLY A 68 -5.51 -2.93 -10.07
C GLY A 68 -6.59 -2.76 -11.13
N LYS A 69 -7.77 -3.36 -10.92
CA LYS A 69 -8.85 -3.31 -11.91
C LYS A 69 -9.89 -2.24 -11.61
N TYR A 70 -9.85 -1.65 -10.40
CA TYR A 70 -10.79 -0.60 -10.06
C TYR A 70 -10.47 0.67 -10.86
N GLU A 71 -11.49 1.23 -11.51
CA GLU A 71 -11.30 2.46 -12.29
C GLU A 71 -10.85 3.62 -11.39
N ALA A 72 -11.41 3.69 -10.20
CA ALA A 72 -11.03 4.76 -9.26
C ALA A 72 -9.54 4.68 -8.91
N PHE A 73 -9.00 3.46 -8.74
CA PHE A 73 -7.58 3.27 -8.49
C PHE A 73 -6.75 3.72 -9.70
N LYS A 74 -7.16 3.29 -10.89
CA LYS A 74 -6.42 3.63 -12.11
C LYS A 74 -6.34 5.13 -12.31
N THR A 75 -7.46 5.81 -12.10
CA THR A 75 -7.53 7.27 -12.25
C THR A 75 -6.64 7.97 -11.22
N ALA A 76 -6.75 7.58 -9.96
CA ALA A 76 -5.98 8.21 -8.88
C ALA A 76 -4.49 7.91 -8.99
N ASN A 77 -4.12 6.82 -9.66
CA ASN A 77 -2.72 6.43 -9.83
C ASN A 77 -2.01 7.19 -10.95
N VAL A 78 -2.77 7.80 -11.87
CA VAL A 78 -2.18 8.47 -13.02
C VAL A 78 -1.11 9.50 -12.62
N PRO A 79 -1.36 10.42 -11.67
CA PRO A 79 -0.35 11.42 -11.34
C PRO A 79 0.89 10.85 -10.65
N LEU A 80 0.89 9.59 -10.25
CA LEU A 80 2.01 9.00 -9.54
C LEU A 80 3.02 8.32 -10.46
N LYS A 81 2.63 8.02 -11.68
CA LYS A 81 3.48 7.22 -12.59
C LYS A 81 4.83 7.83 -12.85
N ASP A 82 4.88 9.14 -13.00
CA ASP A 82 6.14 9.81 -13.32
C ASP A 82 6.97 10.16 -12.09
N CYS A 83 6.47 9.85 -10.90
CA CYS A 83 7.20 10.11 -9.68
C CYS A 83 8.27 9.07 -9.38
N LEU A 84 8.15 7.87 -9.96
CA LEU A 84 9.03 6.76 -9.62
C LEU A 84 10.39 6.92 -10.28
N ALA A 85 11.44 6.73 -9.49
CA ALA A 85 12.82 6.77 -9.99
C ALA A 85 13.25 5.42 -10.56
N GLY A 86 12.47 4.38 -10.33
CA GLY A 86 12.75 3.03 -10.84
C GLY A 86 11.57 2.13 -10.57
N PRO A 87 11.67 0.85 -10.95
CA PRO A 87 10.57 -0.07 -10.74
C PRO A 87 10.37 -0.36 -9.24
N PRO A 88 9.13 -0.48 -8.79
CA PRO A 88 8.88 -0.81 -7.39
C PRO A 88 9.27 -2.24 -7.07
N THR A 89 9.60 -2.47 -5.81
CA THR A 89 9.84 -3.81 -5.31
C THR A 89 8.61 -4.21 -4.50
N VAL A 90 8.08 -5.38 -4.77
CA VAL A 90 6.85 -5.84 -4.10
C VAL A 90 7.10 -7.19 -3.46
N GLU A 91 6.79 -7.28 -2.18
CA GLU A 91 6.88 -8.53 -1.43
C GLU A 91 5.49 -8.92 -0.96
N LEU A 92 5.11 -10.17 -1.21
CA LEU A 92 3.83 -10.71 -0.78
C LEU A 92 4.02 -11.52 0.48
N LEU A 93 3.11 -11.34 1.44
CA LEU A 93 3.18 -12.00 2.74
C LEU A 93 1.88 -12.73 3.01
N ASP A 94 1.98 -13.93 3.56
CA ASP A 94 0.78 -14.65 4.00
C ASP A 94 0.39 -14.17 5.39
N GLY A 95 -0.87 -13.81 5.55
CA GLY A 95 -1.37 -13.42 6.86
C GLY A 95 -1.45 -14.63 7.77
N VAL A 96 -0.95 -14.48 8.99
CA VAL A 96 -1.08 -15.51 10.01
C VAL A 96 -2.10 -14.98 11.01
N GLU A 97 -3.28 -15.57 10.99
CA GLU A 97 -4.37 -15.04 11.77
C GLU A 97 -4.19 -15.40 13.24
N ALA A 98 -4.36 -14.42 14.08
CA ALA A 98 -4.36 -14.67 15.51
C ALA A 98 -5.63 -15.43 15.87
N SER A 99 -5.56 -16.15 16.95
CA SER A 99 -6.75 -16.78 17.50
C SER A 99 -7.77 -15.71 17.79
N SER A 100 -9.00 -16.00 17.54
CA SER A 100 -10.02 -14.99 17.70
C SER A 100 -10.06 -14.42 19.08
N THR A 101 -9.50 -15.14 20.05
CA THR A 101 -9.65 -14.57 21.25
C THR A 101 -8.65 -13.80 21.67
N SER A 102 -7.84 -13.75 21.26
CA SER A 102 -6.87 -13.11 21.78
C SER A 102 -6.84 -12.09 22.28
N THR A 103 -6.62 -11.70 22.80
CA THR A 103 -6.58 -10.77 23.34
C THR A 103 -5.73 -10.25 23.77
N THR A 104 -5.05 -10.22 23.92
CA THR A 104 -4.39 -9.69 24.38
C THR A 104 -3.61 -9.21 24.59
N GLU A 105 -3.19 -9.17 24.97
CA GLU A 105 -2.52 -8.66 25.36
C GLU A 105 -1.41 -8.68 25.33
N GLU A 106 -0.79 -9.16 25.29
CA GLU A 106 0.34 -9.22 25.31
C GLU A 106 0.82 -8.89 24.20
N ALA A 107 1.35 -8.04 24.05
CA ALA A 107 1.95 -7.58 23.05
C ALA A 107 3.15 -8.23 22.81
N LEU A 108 3.78 -8.23 21.90
CA LEU A 108 4.98 -8.88 21.66
C LEU A 108 6.18 -8.22 22.27
#